data_013a3d5a3fc270866a62dddb3770976b
#
_entry.id   013a3d5a3fc270866a62dddb3770976b
#
_cell.length_a   1.000
_cell.length_b   1.000
_cell.length_c   1.000
_cell.angle_alpha   90.00
_cell.angle_beta   90.00
_cell.angle_gamma   90.00
#
_symmetry.space_group_name_H-M   'P 1'
#
loop_
_entity.id
_entity.type
_entity.pdbx_description
1 polymer ?
#
loop_
_entity_poly.entity_id
_entity_poly.type
_entity_poly.pdbx_seq_one_letter_code
_entity_poly.pdbx_strand_id
1 'polypeptide(L)'
;MDASADRKSNEINVTMEEPIRILMLFTIMNRGGAETMVMNYYRHIDRNRVQFDFMVHRQERGAYDDEIEAMGGKIYRMIPLHPFTFNTYRKQISDFFDQHPEYRIIHGHCSESGYFVYREAAGRRVPVIIAHAHNAHALFDTKWLFRTYFKHTMRPYLTQGFTCGKEAARWLFGNELGKKAILQRNAIDTFLYRFDEAVRLEVRQELHLSKDVTVVGHVGRFNRQKNHEFLLEVFHKYVQEFNPTAHLLLVGTGELQKAIQKKVQQFRLTDQVHLLGGRPDVNRLLQAMDLFLFPSFMEGLSVSMV
;
A
#
# COMPACT_ATOMS: atom_id res chain seq x y z
N MET A 1 -10.94 72.09 10.87
CA MET A 1 -11.93 71.07 11.19
C MET A 1 -11.44 69.76 10.58
N ASP A 2 -10.85 69.01 11.43
CA ASP A 2 -10.17 67.76 11.12
C ASP A 2 -11.16 66.63 11.16
N ALA A 3 -11.29 65.87 10.08
CA ALA A 3 -12.13 64.71 10.00
C ALA A 3 -11.29 63.50 9.62
N SER A 4 -10.54 62.97 10.58
CA SER A 4 -9.88 61.66 10.49
C SER A 4 -10.93 60.54 10.62
N ALA A 5 -11.31 59.96 9.48
CA ALA A 5 -12.19 58.82 9.43
C ALA A 5 -11.40 57.55 9.80
N ASP A 6 -11.76 57.05 10.94
CA ASP A 6 -11.33 55.77 11.56
C ASP A 6 -11.69 54.58 10.62
N ARG A 7 -10.75 54.09 9.83
CA ARG A 7 -10.88 52.84 9.09
C ARG A 7 -10.58 51.68 10.04
N LYS A 8 -11.61 51.18 10.72
CA LYS A 8 -11.55 49.87 11.34
C LYS A 8 -11.38 48.82 10.25
N SER A 9 -10.18 48.24 10.18
CA SER A 9 -9.89 47.04 9.42
C SER A 9 -10.70 45.89 10.05
N ASN A 10 -11.77 45.46 9.38
CA ASN A 10 -12.40 44.20 9.67
C ASN A 10 -11.40 43.08 9.31
N GLU A 11 -10.59 42.67 10.28
CA GLU A 11 -9.93 41.39 10.21
C GLU A 11 -11.03 40.31 10.22
N ILE A 12 -11.25 39.72 9.04
CA ILE A 12 -12.07 38.54 8.90
C ILE A 12 -11.29 37.44 9.62
N ASN A 13 -11.67 37.14 10.86
CA ASN A 13 -11.25 35.94 11.57
C ASN A 13 -11.82 34.74 10.78
N VAL A 14 -11.05 34.24 9.81
CA VAL A 14 -11.31 32.96 9.18
C VAL A 14 -11.04 31.91 10.26
N THR A 15 -12.06 31.49 10.94
CA THR A 15 -12.01 30.28 11.76
C THR A 15 -11.67 29.14 10.80
N MET A 16 -10.44 28.67 10.81
CA MET A 16 -10.02 27.49 10.08
C MET A 16 -10.87 26.34 10.62
N GLU A 17 -11.83 25.88 9.83
CA GLU A 17 -12.57 24.66 10.17
C GLU A 17 -11.56 23.51 10.29
N GLU A 18 -11.71 22.69 11.32
CA GLU A 18 -10.86 21.52 11.48
C GLU A 18 -10.98 20.61 10.25
N PRO A 19 -9.88 20.00 9.78
CA PRO A 19 -9.91 19.16 8.62
C PRO A 19 -10.83 17.96 8.83
N ILE A 20 -11.54 17.55 7.78
CA ILE A 20 -12.32 16.31 7.78
C ILE A 20 -11.34 15.15 7.99
N ARG A 21 -11.48 14.43 9.09
CA ARG A 21 -10.62 13.27 9.39
C ARG A 21 -11.21 11.98 8.80
N ILE A 22 -10.41 11.26 8.04
CA ILE A 22 -10.77 9.97 7.44
C ILE A 22 -9.98 8.87 8.14
N LEU A 23 -10.69 7.87 8.68
CA LEU A 23 -10.05 6.71 9.30
C LEU A 23 -9.72 5.66 8.24
N MET A 24 -8.42 5.49 7.95
CA MET A 24 -7.89 4.49 7.04
C MET A 24 -7.64 3.17 7.79
N LEU A 25 -8.13 2.04 7.28
CA LEU A 25 -7.92 0.74 7.92
C LEU A 25 -6.87 -0.08 7.17
N PHE A 26 -5.85 -0.51 7.89
CA PHE A 26 -4.77 -1.36 7.38
C PHE A 26 -4.39 -2.46 8.37
N THR A 27 -3.66 -3.45 7.90
CA THR A 27 -3.03 -4.43 8.79
C THR A 27 -1.83 -3.79 9.51
N ILE A 28 -0.95 -3.13 8.75
CA ILE A 28 0.24 -2.39 9.20
C ILE A 28 0.67 -1.45 8.08
N MET A 29 1.19 -0.28 8.40
CA MET A 29 1.65 0.69 7.41
C MET A 29 3.09 0.43 6.95
N ASN A 30 3.31 -0.74 6.34
CA ASN A 30 4.59 -1.09 5.70
C ASN A 30 4.59 -0.72 4.21
N ARG A 31 5.73 -0.95 3.51
CA ARG A 31 5.88 -0.67 2.07
C ARG A 31 5.21 -1.76 1.21
N GLY A 32 3.89 -1.86 1.30
CA GLY A 32 3.04 -2.67 0.43
C GLY A 32 2.37 -1.81 -0.65
N GLY A 33 1.72 -2.45 -1.64
CA GLY A 33 1.09 -1.72 -2.75
C GLY A 33 -0.05 -0.80 -2.32
N ALA A 34 -0.96 -1.28 -1.45
CA ALA A 34 -2.08 -0.49 -0.94
C ALA A 34 -1.61 0.64 -0.03
N GLU A 35 -0.67 0.35 0.86
CA GLU A 35 -0.08 1.30 1.79
C GLU A 35 0.66 2.41 1.03
N THR A 36 1.49 2.04 0.04
CA THR A 36 2.21 3.01 -0.80
C THR A 36 1.25 3.87 -1.61
N MET A 37 0.17 3.29 -2.16
CA MET A 37 -0.87 4.04 -2.86
C MET A 37 -1.48 5.11 -1.96
N VAL A 38 -1.90 4.75 -0.75
CA VAL A 38 -2.51 5.71 0.19
C VAL A 38 -1.50 6.78 0.59
N MET A 39 -0.24 6.42 0.85
CA MET A 39 0.80 7.41 1.16
C MET A 39 1.06 8.37 0.00
N ASN A 40 1.03 7.89 -1.25
CA ASN A 40 1.15 8.77 -2.41
C ASN A 40 0.01 9.81 -2.48
N TYR A 41 -1.23 9.41 -2.18
CA TYR A 41 -2.33 10.38 -2.04
C TYR A 41 -2.13 11.29 -0.84
N TYR A 42 -1.75 10.76 0.33
CA TYR A 42 -1.63 11.50 1.57
C TYR A 42 -0.57 12.61 1.51
N ARG A 43 0.51 12.40 0.77
CA ARG A 43 1.55 13.42 0.51
C ARG A 43 1.03 14.61 -0.30
N HIS A 44 0.01 14.40 -1.14
CA HIS A 44 -0.45 15.37 -2.14
C HIS A 44 -1.81 16.00 -1.84
N ILE A 45 -2.56 15.51 -0.86
CA ILE A 45 -3.82 16.15 -0.45
C ILE A 45 -3.57 17.44 0.35
N ASP A 46 -4.53 18.35 0.30
CA ASP A 46 -4.56 19.50 1.21
C ASP A 46 -4.97 19.05 2.61
N ARG A 47 -3.98 18.88 3.49
CA ARG A 47 -4.18 18.40 4.87
C ARG A 47 -4.89 19.39 5.78
N ASN A 48 -5.02 20.65 5.37
CA ASN A 48 -5.87 21.62 6.09
C ASN A 48 -7.36 21.37 5.83
N ARG A 49 -7.72 20.65 4.78
CA ARG A 49 -9.10 20.30 4.43
C ARG A 49 -9.44 18.85 4.74
N VAL A 50 -8.51 17.94 4.50
CA VAL A 50 -8.71 16.50 4.71
C VAL A 50 -7.47 15.91 5.36
N GLN A 51 -7.64 15.21 6.46
CA GLN A 51 -6.57 14.55 7.20
C GLN A 51 -6.82 13.05 7.29
N PHE A 52 -5.78 12.24 7.13
CA PHE A 52 -5.87 10.79 7.29
C PHE A 52 -5.35 10.38 8.66
N ASP A 53 -6.13 9.52 9.32
CA ASP A 53 -5.72 8.78 10.51
C ASP A 53 -5.78 7.28 10.20
N PHE A 54 -5.00 6.49 10.91
CA PHE A 54 -4.79 5.10 10.57
C PHE A 54 -5.15 4.18 11.72
N MET A 55 -6.06 3.24 11.50
CA MET A 55 -6.28 2.11 12.39
C MET A 55 -5.56 0.90 11.84
N VAL A 56 -4.58 0.39 12.59
CA VAL A 56 -3.76 -0.77 12.19
C VAL A 56 -3.95 -1.94 13.15
N HIS A 57 -3.80 -3.17 12.64
CA HIS A 57 -4.05 -4.41 13.37
C HIS A 57 -2.75 -5.14 13.72
N ARG A 58 -1.70 -4.36 14.02
CA ARG A 58 -0.40 -4.82 14.51
C ARG A 58 0.13 -3.85 15.56
N GLN A 59 0.87 -4.36 16.54
CA GLN A 59 1.44 -3.55 17.60
C GLN A 59 2.80 -2.96 17.24
N GLU A 60 3.54 -3.64 16.36
CA GLU A 60 4.82 -3.16 15.84
C GLU A 60 4.67 -1.92 14.96
N ARG A 61 5.67 -1.06 14.94
CA ARG A 61 5.71 0.12 14.05
C ARG A 61 5.84 -0.32 12.59
N GLY A 62 5.08 0.32 11.73
CA GLY A 62 5.18 0.19 10.29
C GLY A 62 6.24 1.15 9.70
N ALA A 63 6.69 0.86 8.49
CA ALA A 63 7.72 1.65 7.81
C ALA A 63 7.28 3.07 7.42
N TYR A 64 5.98 3.36 7.45
CA TYR A 64 5.41 4.69 7.17
C TYR A 64 4.95 5.45 8.42
N ASP A 65 5.06 4.85 9.61
CA ASP A 65 4.47 5.44 10.82
C ASP A 65 5.07 6.80 11.16
N ASP A 66 6.40 6.93 11.10
CA ASP A 66 7.08 8.20 11.39
C ASP A 66 6.66 9.30 10.41
N GLU A 67 6.50 8.96 9.14
CA GLU A 67 6.05 9.89 8.11
C GLU A 67 4.59 10.30 8.32
N ILE A 68 3.71 9.36 8.66
CA ILE A 68 2.30 9.63 8.96
C ILE A 68 2.18 10.60 10.13
N GLU A 69 2.89 10.32 11.23
CA GLU A 69 2.90 11.15 12.43
C GLU A 69 3.46 12.55 12.14
N ALA A 70 4.54 12.66 11.36
CA ALA A 70 5.11 13.95 10.93
C ALA A 70 4.15 14.77 10.06
N MET A 71 3.24 14.14 9.30
CA MET A 71 2.20 14.80 8.53
C MET A 71 0.93 15.11 9.33
N GLY A 72 0.91 14.86 10.66
CA GLY A 72 -0.22 15.13 11.55
C GLY A 72 -1.29 14.03 11.61
N GLY A 73 -1.04 12.86 11.00
CA GLY A 73 -1.90 11.68 11.09
C GLY A 73 -1.72 10.96 12.42
N LYS A 74 -2.81 10.41 12.94
CA LYS A 74 -2.82 9.59 14.16
C LYS A 74 -2.80 8.11 13.79
N ILE A 75 -2.13 7.28 14.61
CA ILE A 75 -2.08 5.82 14.40
C ILE A 75 -2.66 5.12 15.63
N TYR A 76 -3.76 4.41 15.42
CA TYR A 76 -4.44 3.61 16.43
C TYR A 76 -4.14 2.14 16.23
N ARG A 77 -3.49 1.51 17.23
CA ARG A 77 -3.06 0.12 17.13
C ARG A 77 -4.07 -0.80 17.81
N MET A 78 -4.72 -1.62 17.00
CA MET A 78 -5.61 -2.66 17.48
C MET A 78 -4.86 -3.97 17.65
N ILE A 79 -5.31 -4.81 18.57
CA ILE A 79 -4.78 -6.18 18.66
C ILE A 79 -5.11 -6.95 17.38
N PRO A 80 -4.27 -7.91 16.95
CA PRO A 80 -4.57 -8.75 15.81
C PRO A 80 -5.86 -9.56 16.02
N LEU A 81 -6.67 -9.65 14.96
CA LEU A 81 -7.84 -10.52 14.96
C LEU A 81 -7.41 -11.99 15.02
N HIS A 82 -7.72 -12.64 16.13
CA HIS A 82 -7.41 -14.06 16.35
C HIS A 82 -8.57 -14.72 17.10
N PRO A 83 -8.85 -16.02 16.88
CA PRO A 83 -9.95 -16.72 17.56
C PRO A 83 -9.95 -16.56 19.08
N PHE A 84 -8.78 -16.62 19.73
CA PHE A 84 -8.66 -16.51 21.19
C PHE A 84 -8.76 -15.06 21.71
N THR A 85 -8.57 -14.05 20.87
CA THR A 85 -8.67 -12.63 21.26
C THR A 85 -9.91 -11.97 20.69
N PHE A 86 -10.83 -12.73 20.13
CA PHE A 86 -11.99 -12.22 19.38
C PHE A 86 -12.85 -11.24 20.18
N ASN A 87 -13.23 -11.60 21.41
CA ASN A 87 -14.07 -10.74 22.25
C ASN A 87 -13.33 -9.47 22.67
N THR A 88 -12.05 -9.57 23.01
CA THR A 88 -11.22 -8.41 23.36
C THR A 88 -11.05 -7.49 22.14
N TYR A 89 -10.83 -8.05 20.96
CA TYR A 89 -10.74 -7.29 19.71
C TYR A 89 -12.05 -6.53 19.44
N ARG A 90 -13.20 -7.21 19.53
CA ARG A 90 -14.50 -6.55 19.32
C ARG A 90 -14.76 -5.44 20.32
N LYS A 91 -14.43 -5.68 21.59
CA LYS A 91 -14.54 -4.65 22.64
C LYS A 91 -13.66 -3.45 22.32
N GLN A 92 -12.40 -3.67 21.91
CA GLN A 92 -11.48 -2.59 21.56
C GLN A 92 -12.00 -1.74 20.40
N ILE A 93 -12.57 -2.36 19.35
CA ILE A 93 -13.18 -1.62 18.23
C ILE A 93 -14.41 -0.86 18.69
N SER A 94 -15.26 -1.47 19.54
CA SER A 94 -16.44 -0.80 20.12
C SER A 94 -16.03 0.43 20.93
N ASP A 95 -15.13 0.25 21.90
CA ASP A 95 -14.61 1.33 22.76
C ASP A 95 -13.97 2.46 21.92
N PHE A 96 -13.27 2.10 20.83
CA PHE A 96 -12.68 3.10 19.91
C PHE A 96 -13.74 4.02 19.31
N PHE A 97 -14.81 3.47 18.73
CA PHE A 97 -15.86 4.30 18.15
C PHE A 97 -16.68 5.09 19.18
N ASP A 98 -16.76 4.61 20.42
CA ASP A 98 -17.39 5.36 21.51
C ASP A 98 -16.55 6.57 21.94
N GLN A 99 -15.20 6.46 21.84
CA GLN A 99 -14.25 7.52 22.18
C GLN A 99 -13.97 8.48 21.00
N HIS A 100 -14.26 8.07 19.76
CA HIS A 100 -13.92 8.78 18.55
C HIS A 100 -15.12 8.98 17.61
N PRO A 101 -16.16 9.72 18.05
CA PRO A 101 -17.36 10.01 17.24
C PRO A 101 -17.07 10.93 16.05
N GLU A 102 -15.91 11.58 16.02
CA GLU A 102 -15.45 12.46 14.92
C GLU A 102 -15.23 11.71 13.62
N TYR A 103 -14.97 10.39 13.63
CA TYR A 103 -14.75 9.62 12.42
C TYR A 103 -16.06 9.31 11.69
N ARG A 104 -16.42 10.21 10.77
CA ARG A 104 -17.60 10.08 9.92
C ARG A 104 -17.33 9.39 8.59
N ILE A 105 -16.08 9.18 8.25
CA ILE A 105 -15.63 8.50 7.03
C ILE A 105 -14.61 7.44 7.42
N ILE A 106 -14.88 6.20 7.01
CA ILE A 106 -13.99 5.06 7.18
C ILE A 106 -13.64 4.52 5.82
N HIS A 107 -12.37 4.34 5.53
CA HIS A 107 -11.87 3.79 4.28
C HIS A 107 -10.96 2.60 4.54
N GLY A 108 -11.48 1.40 4.31
CA GLY A 108 -10.76 0.17 4.61
C GLY A 108 -10.02 -0.40 3.42
N HIS A 109 -8.75 -0.72 3.63
CA HIS A 109 -7.84 -1.33 2.66
C HIS A 109 -7.47 -2.77 3.01
N CYS A 110 -8.13 -3.35 4.00
CA CYS A 110 -7.86 -4.69 4.51
C CYS A 110 -8.84 -5.75 4.01
N SER A 111 -9.53 -5.50 2.88
CA SER A 111 -10.50 -6.40 2.25
C SER A 111 -11.55 -6.92 3.24
N GLU A 112 -11.80 -8.22 3.27
CA GLU A 112 -12.80 -8.87 4.14
C GLU A 112 -12.46 -8.82 5.63
N SER A 113 -11.20 -8.61 6.01
CA SER A 113 -10.80 -8.52 7.42
C SER A 113 -11.29 -7.23 8.11
N GLY A 114 -11.72 -6.23 7.32
CA GLY A 114 -12.38 -5.03 7.83
C GLY A 114 -13.82 -5.24 8.36
N TYR A 115 -14.41 -6.42 8.15
CA TYR A 115 -15.81 -6.73 8.51
C TYR A 115 -16.22 -6.25 9.89
N PHE A 116 -15.41 -6.51 10.91
CA PHE A 116 -15.77 -6.16 12.29
C PHE A 116 -15.82 -4.65 12.51
N VAL A 117 -14.87 -3.92 11.90
CA VAL A 117 -14.81 -2.46 11.96
C VAL A 117 -16.01 -1.86 11.21
N TYR A 118 -16.30 -2.35 9.99
CA TYR A 118 -17.45 -1.88 9.21
C TYR A 118 -18.78 -2.11 9.95
N ARG A 119 -18.94 -3.29 10.57
CA ARG A 119 -20.15 -3.60 11.33
C ARG A 119 -20.34 -2.68 12.55
N GLU A 120 -19.28 -2.45 13.34
CA GLU A 120 -19.33 -1.57 14.50
C GLU A 120 -19.59 -0.10 14.10
N ALA A 121 -18.97 0.35 13.00
CA ALA A 121 -19.19 1.68 12.43
C ALA A 121 -20.64 1.86 11.94
N ALA A 122 -21.19 0.87 11.23
CA ALA A 122 -22.57 0.90 10.75
C ALA A 122 -23.57 0.91 11.92
N GLY A 123 -23.30 0.15 13.00
CA GLY A 123 -24.11 0.16 14.22
C GLY A 123 -24.17 1.53 14.90
N ARG A 124 -23.13 2.35 14.74
CA ARG A 124 -23.06 3.74 15.22
C ARG A 124 -23.46 4.78 14.17
N ARG A 125 -24.04 4.32 13.05
CA ARG A 125 -24.53 5.17 11.96
C ARG A 125 -23.44 6.08 11.37
N VAL A 126 -22.20 5.58 11.27
CA VAL A 126 -21.15 6.27 10.52
C VAL A 126 -21.62 6.48 9.08
N PRO A 127 -21.65 7.72 8.55
CA PRO A 127 -22.32 8.02 7.29
C PRO A 127 -21.65 7.40 6.07
N VAL A 128 -20.30 7.28 6.09
CA VAL A 128 -19.53 6.80 4.93
C VAL A 128 -18.60 5.69 5.35
N ILE A 129 -18.87 4.48 4.85
CA ILE A 129 -18.07 3.28 5.09
C ILE A 129 -17.66 2.71 3.74
N ILE A 130 -16.36 2.79 3.46
CA ILE A 130 -15.76 2.39 2.18
C ILE A 130 -14.89 1.16 2.38
N ALA A 131 -15.05 0.16 1.53
CA ALA A 131 -14.06 -0.90 1.36
C ALA A 131 -13.37 -0.74 0.01
N HIS A 132 -12.03 -0.91 -0.03
CA HIS A 132 -11.22 -0.80 -1.23
C HIS A 132 -10.67 -2.16 -1.66
N ALA A 133 -11.00 -2.57 -2.88
CA ALA A 133 -10.52 -3.82 -3.47
C ALA A 133 -9.20 -3.58 -4.20
N HIS A 134 -8.11 -4.18 -3.68
CA HIS A 134 -6.76 -4.07 -4.26
C HIS A 134 -6.35 -5.30 -5.07
N ASN A 135 -6.90 -6.48 -4.76
CA ASN A 135 -6.51 -7.75 -5.37
C ASN A 135 -7.71 -8.47 -5.97
N ALA A 136 -7.48 -9.17 -7.08
CA ALA A 136 -8.53 -9.91 -7.80
C ALA A 136 -8.77 -11.33 -7.27
N HIS A 137 -7.88 -11.91 -6.46
CA HIS A 137 -8.00 -13.26 -5.95
C HIS A 137 -7.38 -13.45 -4.57
N ALA A 138 -8.06 -14.25 -3.70
CA ALA A 138 -7.37 -15.00 -2.66
C ALA A 138 -6.95 -16.35 -3.27
N LEU A 139 -5.68 -16.70 -3.16
CA LEU A 139 -5.23 -18.07 -3.39
C LEU A 139 -6.03 -19.00 -2.46
N PHE A 140 -6.38 -20.20 -2.93
CA PHE A 140 -6.96 -21.24 -2.09
C PHE A 140 -5.98 -21.55 -0.95
N ASP A 141 -6.31 -21.08 0.23
CA ASP A 141 -5.60 -21.36 1.47
C ASP A 141 -6.57 -21.90 2.53
N THR A 142 -6.05 -22.34 3.67
CA THR A 142 -6.84 -22.86 4.79
C THR A 142 -7.88 -21.86 5.32
N LYS A 143 -7.77 -20.58 4.98
CA LYS A 143 -8.67 -19.49 5.39
C LYS A 143 -9.73 -19.16 4.35
N TRP A 144 -9.80 -19.89 3.23
CA TRP A 144 -10.70 -19.59 2.11
C TRP A 144 -12.19 -19.51 2.52
N LEU A 145 -12.68 -20.47 3.31
CA LEU A 145 -14.06 -20.46 3.80
C LEU A 145 -14.35 -19.23 4.67
N PHE A 146 -13.43 -18.92 5.58
CA PHE A 146 -13.53 -17.78 6.47
C PHE A 146 -13.54 -16.45 5.68
N ARG A 147 -12.63 -16.29 4.74
CA ARG A 147 -12.58 -15.12 3.85
C ARG A 147 -13.84 -14.98 3.01
N THR A 148 -14.35 -16.09 2.45
CA THR A 148 -15.57 -16.08 1.66
C THR A 148 -16.77 -15.65 2.50
N TYR A 149 -16.91 -16.16 3.72
CA TYR A 149 -17.95 -15.75 4.65
C TYR A 149 -17.89 -14.24 4.93
N PHE A 150 -16.76 -13.71 5.37
CA PHE A 150 -16.65 -12.29 5.71
C PHE A 150 -16.78 -11.37 4.50
N LYS A 151 -16.29 -11.78 3.35
CA LYS A 151 -16.49 -11.05 2.09
C LYS A 151 -17.98 -10.85 1.76
N HIS A 152 -18.80 -11.84 1.99
CA HIS A 152 -20.24 -11.72 1.74
C HIS A 152 -20.97 -10.93 2.83
N THR A 153 -20.62 -11.19 4.09
CA THR A 153 -21.32 -10.60 5.25
C THR A 153 -20.96 -9.15 5.52
N MET A 154 -19.83 -8.64 5.00
CA MET A 154 -19.46 -7.21 5.16
C MET A 154 -20.26 -6.28 4.26
N ARG A 155 -20.76 -6.76 3.10
CA ARG A 155 -21.38 -5.92 2.06
C ARG A 155 -22.54 -5.05 2.55
N PRO A 156 -23.48 -5.54 3.41
CA PRO A 156 -24.57 -4.72 3.91
C PRO A 156 -24.15 -3.51 4.76
N TYR A 157 -22.92 -3.50 5.28
CA TYR A 157 -22.38 -2.41 6.10
C TYR A 157 -21.66 -1.33 5.28
N LEU A 158 -21.41 -1.59 4.00
CA LEU A 158 -20.69 -0.65 3.14
C LEU A 158 -21.66 0.33 2.50
N THR A 159 -21.28 1.60 2.50
CA THR A 159 -22.00 2.64 1.74
C THR A 159 -21.44 2.79 0.34
N GLN A 160 -20.13 2.48 0.15
CA GLN A 160 -19.46 2.61 -1.14
C GLN A 160 -18.35 1.58 -1.28
N GLY A 161 -18.15 1.06 -2.50
CA GLY A 161 -16.99 0.25 -2.88
C GLY A 161 -15.99 1.09 -3.69
N PHE A 162 -14.70 0.93 -3.39
CA PHE A 162 -13.62 1.46 -4.22
C PHE A 162 -12.78 0.28 -4.75
N THR A 163 -12.12 0.47 -5.89
CA THR A 163 -11.33 -0.57 -6.52
C THR A 163 -10.20 -0.01 -7.38
N CYS A 164 -9.08 -0.71 -7.45
CA CYS A 164 -8.02 -0.43 -8.42
C CYS A 164 -8.27 -1.05 -9.81
N GLY A 165 -9.26 -1.96 -9.95
CA GLY A 165 -9.57 -2.64 -11.21
C GLY A 165 -10.87 -3.44 -11.18
N LYS A 166 -11.45 -3.68 -12.37
CA LYS A 166 -12.76 -4.34 -12.52
C LYS A 166 -12.81 -5.75 -11.91
N GLU A 167 -11.73 -6.51 -12.03
CA GLU A 167 -11.65 -7.87 -11.48
C GLU A 167 -11.58 -7.87 -9.96
N ALA A 168 -10.81 -6.95 -9.36
CA ALA A 168 -10.77 -6.78 -7.93
C ALA A 168 -12.15 -6.38 -7.37
N ALA A 169 -12.86 -5.48 -8.05
CA ALA A 169 -14.22 -5.09 -7.69
C ALA A 169 -15.18 -6.30 -7.71
N ARG A 170 -15.17 -7.08 -8.81
CA ARG A 170 -16.02 -8.27 -8.94
C ARG A 170 -15.71 -9.29 -7.86
N TRP A 171 -14.44 -9.51 -7.57
CA TRP A 171 -14.01 -10.46 -6.56
C TRP A 171 -14.50 -10.08 -5.15
N LEU A 172 -14.29 -8.83 -4.73
CA LEU A 172 -14.62 -8.39 -3.36
C LEU A 172 -16.13 -8.16 -3.18
N PHE A 173 -16.74 -7.46 -4.13
CA PHE A 173 -18.11 -6.96 -3.99
C PHE A 173 -19.16 -7.81 -4.72
N GLY A 174 -18.74 -8.71 -5.63
CA GLY A 174 -19.65 -9.43 -6.53
C GLY A 174 -20.13 -8.56 -7.69
N ASN A 175 -21.11 -9.05 -8.46
CA ASN A 175 -21.50 -8.41 -9.71
C ASN A 175 -22.19 -7.05 -9.51
N GLU A 176 -23.16 -6.97 -8.60
CA GLU A 176 -23.99 -5.77 -8.46
C GLU A 176 -23.26 -4.60 -7.81
N LEU A 177 -22.69 -4.81 -6.61
CA LEU A 177 -21.94 -3.76 -5.93
C LEU A 177 -20.61 -3.46 -6.65
N GLY A 178 -20.01 -4.48 -7.28
CA GLY A 178 -18.78 -4.32 -8.03
C GLY A 178 -18.91 -3.43 -9.28
N LYS A 179 -20.07 -3.46 -9.95
CA LYS A 179 -20.36 -2.53 -11.07
C LYS A 179 -20.48 -1.06 -10.63
N LYS A 180 -20.91 -0.84 -9.37
CA LYS A 180 -21.07 0.49 -8.77
C LYS A 180 -19.81 0.98 -8.06
N ALA A 181 -18.78 0.15 -7.92
CA ALA A 181 -17.54 0.53 -7.26
C ALA A 181 -16.82 1.64 -8.04
N ILE A 182 -16.33 2.63 -7.32
CA ILE A 182 -15.54 3.73 -7.87
C ILE A 182 -14.16 3.20 -8.22
N LEU A 183 -13.76 3.38 -9.47
CA LEU A 183 -12.39 3.05 -9.91
C LEU A 183 -11.45 4.16 -9.46
N GLN A 184 -10.61 3.85 -8.47
CA GLN A 184 -9.50 4.68 -8.04
C GLN A 184 -8.20 4.00 -8.42
N ARG A 185 -7.52 4.52 -9.43
CA ARG A 185 -6.26 3.99 -9.92
C ARG A 185 -5.12 4.29 -8.94
N ASN A 186 -4.14 3.42 -8.91
CA ASN A 186 -2.88 3.74 -8.26
C ASN A 186 -2.22 4.90 -9.00
N ALA A 187 -1.59 5.80 -8.22
CA ALA A 187 -0.88 6.95 -8.74
C ALA A 187 0.49 7.06 -8.06
N ILE A 188 1.44 7.65 -8.77
CA ILE A 188 2.78 7.97 -8.28
C ILE A 188 3.08 9.44 -8.55
N ASP A 189 4.04 10.00 -7.84
CA ASP A 189 4.62 11.29 -8.19
C ASP A 189 5.59 11.12 -9.35
N THR A 190 5.13 11.47 -10.56
CA THR A 190 5.90 11.29 -11.79
C THR A 190 7.19 12.12 -11.83
N PHE A 191 7.32 13.17 -11.02
CA PHE A 191 8.57 13.95 -10.92
C PHE A 191 9.67 13.13 -10.26
N LEU A 192 9.34 12.34 -9.23
CA LEU A 192 10.31 11.50 -8.52
C LEU A 192 10.80 10.31 -9.36
N TYR A 193 10.07 9.94 -10.41
CA TYR A 193 10.37 8.78 -11.26
C TYR A 193 10.88 9.17 -12.66
N ARG A 194 11.12 10.46 -12.90
CA ARG A 194 11.77 10.90 -14.14
C ARG A 194 13.17 10.31 -14.23
N PHE A 195 13.54 9.90 -15.45
CA PHE A 195 14.90 9.42 -15.69
C PHE A 195 15.93 10.51 -15.41
N ASP A 196 16.97 10.13 -14.66
CA ASP A 196 18.10 10.99 -14.30
C ASP A 196 19.40 10.20 -14.42
N GLU A 197 20.22 10.58 -15.42
CA GLU A 197 21.48 9.91 -15.70
C GLU A 197 22.49 10.04 -14.56
N ALA A 198 22.50 11.15 -13.85
CA ALA A 198 23.40 11.35 -12.71
C ALA A 198 23.04 10.38 -11.56
N VAL A 199 21.75 10.28 -11.24
CA VAL A 199 21.25 9.32 -10.24
C VAL A 199 21.51 7.88 -10.68
N ARG A 200 21.35 7.57 -11.98
CA ARG A 200 21.67 6.26 -12.52
C ARG A 200 23.11 5.86 -12.27
N LEU A 201 24.06 6.75 -12.59
CA LEU A 201 25.50 6.51 -12.41
C LEU A 201 25.85 6.37 -10.92
N GLU A 202 25.29 7.22 -10.07
CA GLU A 202 25.46 7.18 -8.62
C GLU A 202 25.01 5.83 -8.04
N VAL A 203 23.77 5.39 -8.36
CA VAL A 203 23.23 4.11 -7.86
C VAL A 203 24.02 2.91 -8.40
N ARG A 204 24.44 2.95 -9.66
CA ARG A 204 25.29 1.89 -10.20
C ARG A 204 26.65 1.82 -9.46
N GLN A 205 27.23 2.95 -9.15
CA GLN A 205 28.46 3.00 -8.35
C GLN A 205 28.24 2.47 -6.92
N GLU A 206 27.16 2.86 -6.25
CA GLU A 206 26.76 2.34 -4.92
C GLU A 206 26.63 0.80 -4.91
N LEU A 207 26.13 0.23 -6.01
CA LEU A 207 25.91 -1.20 -6.16
C LEU A 207 27.10 -1.93 -6.81
N HIS A 208 28.22 -1.24 -7.04
CA HIS A 208 29.42 -1.76 -7.71
C HIS A 208 29.14 -2.33 -9.12
N LEU A 209 28.20 -1.73 -9.85
CA LEU A 209 27.82 -2.10 -11.20
C LEU A 209 28.57 -1.22 -12.23
N SER A 210 29.14 -1.83 -13.27
CA SER A 210 29.69 -1.07 -14.39
C SER A 210 28.57 -0.33 -15.15
N LYS A 211 28.92 0.81 -15.75
CA LYS A 211 27.99 1.60 -16.58
C LYS A 211 27.45 0.82 -17.79
N ASP A 212 28.23 -0.14 -18.29
CA ASP A 212 27.96 -0.85 -19.55
C ASP A 212 27.27 -2.22 -19.35
N VAL A 213 27.08 -2.67 -18.09
CA VAL A 213 26.38 -3.93 -17.84
C VAL A 213 24.87 -3.77 -17.95
N THR A 214 24.18 -4.79 -18.42
CA THR A 214 22.73 -4.84 -18.41
C THR A 214 22.23 -5.15 -17.01
N VAL A 215 21.32 -4.31 -16.51
CA VAL A 215 20.71 -4.46 -15.19
C VAL A 215 19.22 -4.73 -15.34
N VAL A 216 18.82 -5.93 -14.97
CA VAL A 216 17.41 -6.34 -14.87
C VAL A 216 16.92 -6.02 -13.46
N GLY A 217 15.70 -5.51 -13.31
CA GLY A 217 15.12 -5.18 -12.02
C GLY A 217 13.77 -5.81 -11.76
N HIS A 218 13.48 -6.02 -10.48
CA HIS A 218 12.16 -6.37 -9.98
C HIS A 218 11.92 -5.72 -8.63
N VAL A 219 10.74 -5.14 -8.45
CA VAL A 219 10.29 -4.54 -7.19
C VAL A 219 9.00 -5.21 -6.73
N GLY A 220 9.02 -5.86 -5.59
CA GLY A 220 7.82 -6.53 -5.07
C GLY A 220 8.07 -7.36 -3.83
N ARG A 221 6.98 -7.69 -3.11
CA ARG A 221 7.04 -8.57 -1.94
C ARG A 221 7.49 -9.98 -2.35
N PHE A 222 8.41 -10.56 -1.60
CA PHE A 222 8.90 -11.93 -1.85
C PHE A 222 7.88 -12.98 -1.40
N ASN A 223 6.83 -13.12 -2.20
CA ASN A 223 5.71 -14.05 -1.99
C ASN A 223 5.39 -14.83 -3.27
N ARG A 224 4.52 -15.83 -3.17
CA ARG A 224 4.12 -16.67 -4.31
C ARG A 224 3.52 -15.87 -5.47
N GLN A 225 2.76 -14.81 -5.18
CA GLN A 225 2.09 -13.99 -6.21
C GLN A 225 3.09 -13.38 -7.20
N LYS A 226 4.25 -12.90 -6.71
CA LYS A 226 5.27 -12.22 -7.52
C LYS A 226 6.16 -13.16 -8.34
N ASN A 227 6.05 -14.49 -8.10
CA ASN A 227 6.67 -15.54 -8.93
C ASN A 227 8.19 -15.39 -9.13
N HIS A 228 8.90 -15.11 -8.05
CA HIS A 228 10.35 -14.94 -8.09
C HIS A 228 11.09 -16.19 -8.56
N GLU A 229 10.49 -17.36 -8.42
CA GLU A 229 11.07 -18.61 -8.88
C GLU A 229 11.23 -18.60 -10.40
N PHE A 230 10.18 -18.31 -11.14
CA PHE A 230 10.21 -18.19 -12.59
C PHE A 230 11.09 -17.02 -13.05
N LEU A 231 11.06 -15.89 -12.31
CA LEU A 231 11.94 -14.76 -12.58
C LEU A 231 13.42 -15.18 -12.59
N LEU A 232 13.84 -15.95 -11.58
CA LEU A 232 15.21 -16.45 -11.49
C LEU A 232 15.53 -17.47 -12.60
N GLU A 233 14.59 -18.30 -13.02
CA GLU A 233 14.76 -19.22 -14.15
C GLU A 233 14.99 -18.48 -15.48
N VAL A 234 14.17 -17.45 -15.72
CA VAL A 234 14.33 -16.58 -16.90
C VAL A 234 15.67 -15.85 -16.88
N PHE A 235 16.03 -15.28 -15.73
CA PHE A 235 17.31 -14.57 -15.60
C PHE A 235 18.52 -15.52 -15.73
N HIS A 236 18.46 -16.70 -15.14
CA HIS A 236 19.50 -17.71 -15.27
C HIS A 236 19.73 -18.11 -16.74
N LYS A 237 18.65 -18.38 -17.46
CA LYS A 237 18.71 -18.68 -18.90
C LYS A 237 19.27 -17.50 -19.72
N TYR A 238 18.87 -16.28 -19.39
CA TYR A 238 19.37 -15.07 -20.04
C TYR A 238 20.88 -14.89 -19.86
N VAL A 239 21.39 -15.13 -18.65
CA VAL A 239 22.85 -15.09 -18.36
C VAL A 239 23.59 -16.17 -19.14
N GLN A 240 23.07 -17.40 -19.20
CA GLN A 240 23.73 -18.51 -19.85
C GLN A 240 23.78 -18.39 -21.38
N GLU A 241 22.71 -17.91 -22.00
CA GLU A 241 22.54 -17.97 -23.45
C GLU A 241 22.86 -16.63 -24.17
N PHE A 242 22.69 -15.49 -23.45
CA PHE A 242 22.71 -14.20 -24.14
C PHE A 242 23.67 -13.18 -23.52
N ASN A 243 23.69 -13.02 -22.18
CA ASN A 243 24.50 -11.97 -21.56
C ASN A 243 25.11 -12.43 -20.24
N PRO A 244 26.29 -13.00 -20.22
CA PRO A 244 26.95 -13.53 -19.04
C PRO A 244 27.37 -12.48 -18.02
N THR A 245 27.32 -11.19 -18.36
CA THR A 245 27.68 -10.06 -17.48
C THR A 245 26.47 -9.31 -16.92
N ALA A 246 25.25 -9.77 -17.21
CA ALA A 246 24.03 -9.14 -16.70
C ALA A 246 23.88 -9.27 -15.18
N HIS A 247 23.28 -8.27 -14.56
CA HIS A 247 22.92 -8.25 -13.13
C HIS A 247 21.42 -8.19 -12.93
N LEU A 248 20.95 -8.71 -11.78
CA LEU A 248 19.54 -8.67 -11.37
C LEU A 248 19.42 -7.98 -10.01
N LEU A 249 18.60 -6.94 -9.93
CA LEU A 249 18.24 -6.26 -8.69
C LEU A 249 16.86 -6.72 -8.21
N LEU A 250 16.80 -7.34 -7.03
CA LEU A 250 15.55 -7.75 -6.39
C LEU A 250 15.29 -6.85 -5.17
N VAL A 251 14.28 -5.99 -5.28
CA VAL A 251 13.91 -5.04 -4.24
C VAL A 251 12.63 -5.50 -3.55
N GLY A 252 12.72 -5.77 -2.27
CA GLY A 252 11.59 -6.22 -1.44
C GLY A 252 12.00 -7.23 -0.39
N THR A 253 11.03 -7.64 0.42
CA THR A 253 11.16 -8.67 1.47
C THR A 253 9.91 -9.55 1.46
N GLY A 254 9.96 -10.71 2.11
CA GLY A 254 8.79 -11.58 2.26
C GLY A 254 9.16 -13.00 2.70
N GLU A 255 8.13 -13.82 2.85
CA GLU A 255 8.25 -15.20 3.36
C GLU A 255 9.12 -16.12 2.48
N LEU A 256 9.27 -15.79 1.19
CA LEU A 256 10.08 -16.59 0.25
C LEU A 256 11.55 -16.17 0.17
N GLN A 257 12.01 -15.21 0.98
CA GLN A 257 13.38 -14.69 0.91
C GLN A 257 14.45 -15.79 1.00
N LYS A 258 14.30 -16.73 1.95
CA LYS A 258 15.24 -17.85 2.09
C LYS A 258 15.22 -18.80 0.88
N ALA A 259 14.04 -19.04 0.32
CA ALA A 259 13.90 -19.90 -0.88
C ALA A 259 14.56 -19.24 -2.11
N ILE A 260 14.38 -17.94 -2.27
CA ILE A 260 15.02 -17.15 -3.34
C ILE A 260 16.53 -17.19 -3.20
N GLN A 261 17.09 -16.95 -2.00
CA GLN A 261 18.53 -17.03 -1.73
C GLN A 261 19.10 -18.42 -2.08
N LYS A 262 18.41 -19.48 -1.67
CA LYS A 262 18.83 -20.85 -2.00
C LYS A 262 18.83 -21.10 -3.53
N LYS A 263 17.81 -20.61 -4.24
CA LYS A 263 17.73 -20.77 -5.71
C LYS A 263 18.83 -19.97 -6.43
N VAL A 264 19.17 -18.78 -5.97
CA VAL A 264 20.31 -17.98 -6.47
C VAL A 264 21.62 -18.76 -6.33
N GLN A 265 21.86 -19.40 -5.17
CA GLN A 265 23.03 -20.24 -4.97
C GLN A 265 23.04 -21.48 -5.88
N GLN A 266 21.90 -22.16 -6.02
CA GLN A 266 21.76 -23.33 -6.92
C GLN A 266 22.08 -22.99 -8.38
N PHE A 267 21.67 -21.81 -8.84
CA PHE A 267 21.96 -21.32 -10.19
C PHE A 267 23.36 -20.70 -10.33
N ARG A 268 24.15 -20.61 -9.25
CA ARG A 268 25.48 -19.99 -9.21
C ARG A 268 25.46 -18.51 -9.65
N LEU A 269 24.40 -17.80 -9.25
CA LEU A 269 24.18 -16.39 -9.62
C LEU A 269 24.49 -15.42 -8.45
N THR A 270 25.26 -15.85 -7.44
CA THR A 270 25.49 -15.07 -6.23
C THR A 270 26.13 -13.72 -6.50
N ASP A 271 27.01 -13.61 -7.49
CA ASP A 271 27.71 -12.37 -7.84
C ASP A 271 26.86 -11.45 -8.73
N GLN A 272 25.80 -11.98 -9.34
CA GLN A 272 24.97 -11.28 -10.32
C GLN A 272 23.58 -10.87 -9.76
N VAL A 273 23.10 -11.53 -8.69
CA VAL A 273 21.79 -11.25 -8.10
C VAL A 273 21.93 -10.49 -6.79
N HIS A 274 21.46 -9.26 -6.77
CA HIS A 274 21.49 -8.35 -5.63
C HIS A 274 20.14 -8.34 -4.91
N LEU A 275 20.10 -8.92 -3.69
CA LEU A 275 18.92 -8.91 -2.83
C LEU A 275 18.98 -7.66 -1.94
N LEU A 276 18.31 -6.58 -2.36
CA LEU A 276 18.45 -5.24 -1.75
C LEU A 276 17.55 -5.02 -0.52
N GLY A 277 16.67 -6.01 -0.21
CA GLY A 277 15.73 -5.85 0.89
C GLY A 277 14.63 -4.83 0.63
N GLY A 278 13.93 -4.41 1.69
CA GLY A 278 12.92 -3.35 1.61
C GLY A 278 13.59 -1.98 1.60
N ARG A 279 13.47 -1.24 0.50
CA ARG A 279 14.13 0.05 0.29
C ARG A 279 13.11 1.20 0.24
N PRO A 280 13.42 2.37 0.84
CA PRO A 280 12.59 3.57 0.71
C PRO A 280 12.80 4.33 -0.61
N ASP A 281 13.96 4.17 -1.24
CA ASP A 281 14.47 4.87 -2.39
C ASP A 281 14.32 4.08 -3.71
N VAL A 282 13.15 3.43 -3.89
CA VAL A 282 12.85 2.64 -5.08
C VAL A 282 12.97 3.47 -6.36
N ASN A 283 12.55 4.74 -6.33
CA ASN A 283 12.69 5.68 -7.45
C ASN A 283 14.16 5.84 -7.91
N ARG A 284 15.13 5.87 -6.97
CA ARG A 284 16.56 5.90 -7.31
C ARG A 284 17.03 4.56 -7.87
N LEU A 285 16.64 3.45 -7.24
CA LEU A 285 17.04 2.11 -7.70
C LEU A 285 16.54 1.79 -9.12
N LEU A 286 15.35 2.26 -9.49
CA LEU A 286 14.80 2.11 -10.84
C LEU A 286 15.67 2.79 -11.90
N GLN A 287 16.36 3.90 -11.58
CA GLN A 287 17.27 4.57 -12.52
C GLN A 287 18.43 3.68 -12.95
N ALA A 288 18.90 2.78 -12.08
CA ALA A 288 19.99 1.86 -12.38
C ALA A 288 19.60 0.72 -13.36
N MET A 289 18.29 0.45 -13.50
CA MET A 289 17.76 -0.68 -14.28
C MET A 289 17.62 -0.32 -15.76
N ASP A 290 17.87 -1.30 -16.63
CA ASP A 290 17.63 -1.22 -18.07
C ASP A 290 16.34 -1.92 -18.47
N LEU A 291 15.98 -2.99 -17.74
CA LEU A 291 14.80 -3.81 -17.99
C LEU A 291 14.08 -4.05 -16.67
N PHE A 292 12.76 -4.02 -16.70
CA PHE A 292 11.92 -4.36 -15.55
C PHE A 292 11.17 -5.67 -15.81
N LEU A 293 11.49 -6.73 -15.06
CA LEU A 293 10.89 -8.04 -15.23
C LEU A 293 9.78 -8.27 -14.18
N PHE A 294 8.55 -8.53 -14.66
CA PHE A 294 7.38 -8.59 -13.82
C PHE A 294 6.51 -9.83 -14.08
N PRO A 295 6.94 -11.04 -13.64
CA PRO A 295 6.27 -12.30 -13.95
C PRO A 295 5.18 -12.70 -12.96
N SER A 296 4.54 -11.74 -12.31
CA SER A 296 3.48 -12.02 -11.32
C SER A 296 2.35 -12.87 -11.90
N PHE A 297 1.86 -13.85 -11.14
CA PHE A 297 0.71 -14.65 -11.55
C PHE A 297 -0.58 -13.84 -11.67
N MET A 298 -0.75 -12.86 -10.79
CA MET A 298 -1.95 -12.01 -10.74
C MET A 298 -1.62 -10.66 -10.10
N GLU A 299 -2.22 -9.62 -10.66
CA GLU A 299 -2.16 -8.26 -10.10
C GLU A 299 -3.53 -7.60 -10.22
N GLY A 300 -3.77 -6.64 -9.30
CA GLY A 300 -4.72 -5.57 -9.60
C GLY A 300 -4.02 -4.54 -10.50
N LEU A 301 -3.98 -3.28 -10.10
CA LEU A 301 -3.04 -2.31 -10.66
C LEU A 301 -1.82 -2.25 -9.72
N SER A 302 -0.68 -2.81 -10.14
CA SER A 302 0.53 -2.79 -9.31
C SER A 302 1.16 -1.41 -9.30
N VAL A 303 1.45 -0.85 -8.11
CA VAL A 303 2.18 0.43 -7.97
C VAL A 303 3.56 0.38 -8.63
N SER A 304 4.21 -0.79 -8.64
CA SER A 304 5.53 -0.96 -9.28
C SER A 304 5.48 -1.02 -10.81
N MET A 305 4.29 -0.94 -11.42
CA MET A 305 4.12 -0.87 -12.89
C MET A 305 3.59 0.48 -13.38
N VAL A 306 3.19 1.34 -12.47
CA VAL A 306 2.75 2.71 -12.76
C VAL A 306 3.96 3.64 -12.87
#